data_05bf15e4d76189b7c7634f821d0e9d3a
#
_entry.id   05bf15e4d76189b7c7634f821d0e9d3a
#
_cell.length_a   1.000
_cell.length_b   1.000
_cell.length_c   1.000
_cell.angle_alpha   90.00
_cell.angle_beta   90.00
_cell.angle_gamma   90.00
#
_symmetry.space_group_name_H-M   'P 1'
#
loop_
_entity.id
_entity.type
_entity.pdbx_description
1 polymer ?
#
loop_
_entity_poly.entity_id
_entity_poly.type
_entity_poly.pdbx_seq_one_letter_code
_entity_poly.pdbx_strand_id
1 'polypeptide(L)'
;MCRFRLDGGEWSEEMEVWQAQKLVREKLGMRQINHNGIEQRYRWVRKPHPQDGHRLEMTFAFWSEMEIAEVKAAVECLEEFALQVNGSPLRSENSAAGSTSWFLDRSFQTTDSFGICRGENQIMLSCDYRNHMELENIYLLGGFCVNPDRSLGKLPDRFPCGDWTKAGLKHYCGSVSMIMEYCWTGENPQVYLTLPPAEGVCLKLRINQEEKILFTDFHRDFP
;
A
#
# COMPACT_ATOMS: atom_id res chain seq x y z
N MET A 1 -5.34 -3.50 10.02
CA MET A 1 -6.47 -4.07 10.79
C MET A 1 -7.73 -3.31 10.44
N CYS A 2 -8.88 -3.96 10.48
CA CYS A 2 -10.18 -3.35 10.21
C CYS A 2 -11.23 -3.87 11.19
N ARG A 3 -12.33 -3.13 11.28
CA ARG A 3 -13.62 -3.61 11.81
C ARG A 3 -14.63 -3.57 10.71
N PHE A 4 -15.64 -4.41 10.75
CA PHE A 4 -16.73 -4.38 9.80
C PHE A 4 -18.09 -4.51 10.48
N ARG A 5 -19.15 -4.07 9.78
CA ARG A 5 -20.55 -4.36 10.13
C ARG A 5 -21.37 -4.59 8.86
N LEU A 6 -22.43 -5.34 9.02
CA LEU A 6 -23.43 -5.61 7.97
C LEU A 6 -24.75 -4.94 8.35
N ASP A 7 -25.39 -4.28 7.36
CA ASP A 7 -26.75 -3.72 7.45
C ASP A 7 -26.98 -2.80 8.66
N GLY A 8 -25.94 -2.03 9.03
CA GLY A 8 -25.99 -1.12 10.18
C GLY A 8 -26.01 -1.81 11.54
N GLY A 9 -25.69 -3.11 11.61
CA GLY A 9 -25.56 -3.86 12.85
C GLY A 9 -24.35 -3.45 13.69
N GLU A 10 -23.99 -4.27 14.66
CA GLU A 10 -22.85 -4.03 15.55
C GLU A 10 -21.52 -4.18 14.81
N TRP A 11 -20.54 -3.35 15.20
CA TRP A 11 -19.17 -3.46 14.71
C TRP A 11 -18.52 -4.73 15.24
N SER A 12 -17.79 -5.41 14.36
CA SER A 12 -16.95 -6.55 14.75
C SER A 12 -15.78 -6.11 15.64
N GLU A 13 -15.14 -7.09 16.27
CA GLU A 13 -13.78 -6.90 16.79
C GLU A 13 -12.80 -6.55 15.66
N GLU A 14 -11.66 -5.97 16.04
CA GLU A 14 -10.59 -5.63 15.11
C GLU A 14 -9.91 -6.89 14.57
N MET A 15 -9.70 -6.97 13.27
CA MET A 15 -9.11 -8.13 12.59
C MET A 15 -8.39 -7.76 11.30
N GLU A 16 -7.69 -8.72 10.72
CA GLU A 16 -7.12 -8.60 9.38
C GLU A 16 -8.24 -8.61 8.31
N VAL A 17 -8.03 -7.95 7.18
CA VAL A 17 -9.04 -7.82 6.11
C VAL A 17 -9.46 -9.18 5.57
N TRP A 18 -8.54 -10.13 5.40
CA TRP A 18 -8.86 -11.48 4.95
C TRP A 18 -9.75 -12.26 5.94
N GLN A 19 -9.62 -11.98 7.24
CA GLN A 19 -10.51 -12.57 8.26
C GLN A 19 -11.91 -11.94 8.17
N ALA A 20 -11.96 -10.61 7.96
CA ALA A 20 -13.22 -9.93 7.72
C ALA A 20 -13.93 -10.48 6.48
N GLN A 21 -13.23 -10.66 5.37
CA GLN A 21 -13.74 -11.32 4.16
C GLN A 21 -14.38 -12.68 4.48
N LYS A 22 -13.64 -13.52 5.19
CA LYS A 22 -14.11 -14.85 5.56
C LYS A 22 -15.40 -14.80 6.38
N LEU A 23 -15.44 -13.95 7.40
CA LEU A 23 -16.59 -13.82 8.30
C LEU A 23 -17.80 -13.18 7.61
N VAL A 24 -17.61 -12.19 6.73
CA VAL A 24 -18.69 -11.62 5.92
C VAL A 24 -19.34 -12.71 5.08
N ARG A 25 -18.55 -13.49 4.36
CA ARG A 25 -19.06 -14.57 3.50
C ARG A 25 -19.73 -15.67 4.32
N GLU A 26 -19.20 -16.00 5.48
CA GLU A 26 -19.81 -16.98 6.39
C GLU A 26 -21.18 -16.50 6.89
N LYS A 27 -21.29 -15.25 7.35
CA LYS A 27 -22.55 -14.65 7.81
C LYS A 27 -23.62 -14.61 6.71
N LEU A 28 -23.19 -14.40 5.46
CA LEU A 28 -24.07 -14.35 4.30
C LEU A 28 -24.31 -15.74 3.65
N GLY A 29 -23.76 -16.82 4.21
CA GLY A 29 -23.88 -18.16 3.64
C GLY A 29 -23.24 -18.30 2.25
N MET A 30 -22.31 -17.42 1.92
CA MET A 30 -21.58 -17.43 0.65
C MET A 30 -20.40 -18.40 0.71
N ARG A 31 -20.08 -19.05 -0.43
CA ARG A 31 -18.91 -19.89 -0.55
C ARG A 31 -17.64 -19.07 -0.34
N GLN A 32 -16.68 -19.61 0.41
CA GLN A 32 -15.39 -18.96 0.65
C GLN A 32 -14.57 -18.82 -0.66
N ILE A 33 -13.87 -17.69 -0.78
CA ILE A 33 -12.91 -17.42 -1.83
C ILE A 33 -11.51 -17.70 -1.25
N ASN A 34 -10.72 -18.50 -1.94
CA ASN A 34 -9.34 -18.76 -1.52
C ASN A 34 -8.43 -17.68 -2.10
N HIS A 35 -7.62 -17.05 -1.24
CA HIS A 35 -6.75 -15.94 -1.62
C HIS A 35 -5.70 -16.25 -2.71
N ASN A 36 -5.38 -17.52 -2.95
CA ASN A 36 -4.50 -17.92 -4.07
C ASN A 36 -5.29 -18.22 -5.35
N GLY A 37 -6.41 -17.60 -5.47
CA GLY A 37 -7.47 -18.17 -6.18
C GLY A 37 -7.60 -17.87 -7.63
N ILE A 38 -7.29 -18.86 -8.34
CA ILE A 38 -7.91 -19.15 -9.64
C ILE A 38 -9.46 -19.12 -9.51
N GLU A 39 -10.01 -19.30 -8.34
CA GLU A 39 -11.45 -19.41 -8.08
C GLU A 39 -12.24 -18.13 -8.35
N GLN A 40 -11.66 -16.96 -8.16
CA GLN A 40 -12.25 -15.67 -8.52
C GLN A 40 -12.56 -15.55 -10.00
N ARG A 41 -11.89 -16.32 -10.82
CA ARG A 41 -12.11 -16.37 -12.27
C ARG A 41 -13.19 -17.38 -12.65
N TYR A 42 -13.65 -18.18 -11.68
CA TYR A 42 -14.65 -19.18 -11.95
C TYR A 42 -16.07 -18.63 -12.06
N ARG A 43 -16.87 -19.36 -12.82
CA ARG A 43 -18.25 -19.01 -13.11
C ARG A 43 -19.13 -18.82 -11.88
N TRP A 44 -18.84 -19.50 -10.75
CA TRP A 44 -19.68 -19.42 -9.56
C TRP A 44 -19.51 -18.08 -8.82
N VAL A 45 -18.33 -17.49 -8.81
CA VAL A 45 -18.06 -16.16 -8.24
C VAL A 45 -18.85 -15.09 -8.99
N ARG A 46 -18.94 -15.22 -10.32
CA ARG A 46 -19.65 -14.26 -11.18
C ARG A 46 -21.16 -14.42 -11.22
N LYS A 47 -21.69 -15.48 -10.60
CA LYS A 47 -23.14 -15.68 -10.52
C LYS A 47 -23.70 -14.84 -9.38
N PRO A 48 -24.85 -14.17 -9.60
CA PRO A 48 -25.57 -13.54 -8.51
C PRO A 48 -25.87 -14.55 -7.40
N HIS A 49 -25.73 -14.09 -6.16
CA HIS A 49 -26.07 -14.87 -4.98
C HIS A 49 -27.34 -14.31 -4.33
N PRO A 50 -28.24 -15.13 -3.72
CA PRO A 50 -29.45 -14.64 -3.07
C PRO A 50 -29.21 -13.60 -1.97
N GLN A 51 -27.97 -13.56 -1.43
CA GLN A 51 -27.54 -12.61 -0.40
C GLN A 51 -26.69 -11.47 -0.97
N ASP A 52 -26.71 -11.23 -2.28
CA ASP A 52 -26.08 -10.05 -2.87
C ASP A 52 -26.84 -8.78 -2.46
N GLY A 53 -26.08 -7.70 -2.19
CA GLY A 53 -26.65 -6.39 -1.90
C GLY A 53 -26.76 -6.04 -0.42
N HIS A 54 -26.27 -6.88 0.49
CA HIS A 54 -26.15 -6.50 1.89
C HIS A 54 -25.18 -5.34 2.06
N ARG A 55 -25.55 -4.33 2.84
CA ARG A 55 -24.70 -3.18 3.11
C ARG A 55 -23.53 -3.59 3.99
N LEU A 56 -22.32 -3.57 3.43
CA LEU A 56 -21.08 -3.77 4.17
C LEU A 56 -20.44 -2.41 4.44
N GLU A 57 -20.02 -2.20 5.67
CA GLU A 57 -19.19 -1.07 6.07
C GLU A 57 -17.92 -1.61 6.76
N MET A 58 -16.77 -1.05 6.40
CA MET A 58 -15.47 -1.39 7.00
C MET A 58 -14.79 -0.10 7.46
N THR A 59 -14.14 -0.16 8.60
CA THR A 59 -13.40 0.97 9.14
C THR A 59 -11.97 0.59 9.49
N PHE A 60 -11.04 1.51 9.19
CA PHE A 60 -9.60 1.38 9.41
C PHE A 60 -9.15 2.59 10.22
N ALA A 61 -8.81 2.38 11.49
CA ALA A 61 -8.31 3.43 12.36
C ALA A 61 -6.77 3.42 12.36
N PHE A 62 -6.15 4.59 12.37
CA PHE A 62 -4.72 4.75 12.48
C PHE A 62 -4.35 6.07 13.12
N TRP A 63 -3.16 6.16 13.65
CA TRP A 63 -2.64 7.34 14.33
C TRP A 63 -1.58 8.04 13.49
N SER A 64 -1.57 9.38 13.50
CA SER A 64 -0.52 10.19 12.90
C SER A 64 0.07 11.15 13.94
N GLU A 65 1.41 11.23 14.02
CA GLU A 65 2.12 12.17 14.89
C GLU A 65 2.12 13.60 14.34
N MET A 66 1.75 13.78 13.09
CA MET A 66 1.78 15.06 12.38
C MET A 66 0.59 15.20 11.42
N GLU A 67 0.37 16.40 10.97
CA GLU A 67 -0.50 16.67 9.82
C GLU A 67 0.25 16.34 8.52
N ILE A 68 -0.45 15.68 7.58
CA ILE A 68 0.09 15.34 6.26
C ILE A 68 -0.91 15.87 5.23
N ALA A 69 -0.48 16.83 4.42
CA ALA A 69 -1.38 17.55 3.51
C ALA A 69 -1.81 16.72 2.30
N GLU A 70 -0.91 15.85 1.79
CA GLU A 70 -1.11 15.14 0.54
C GLU A 70 -0.89 13.64 0.72
N VAL A 71 -1.98 12.93 0.93
CA VAL A 71 -2.03 11.48 0.99
C VAL A 71 -3.07 10.99 -0.03
N LYS A 72 -2.82 9.86 -0.65
CA LYS A 72 -3.80 9.13 -1.47
C LYS A 72 -4.04 7.76 -0.86
N ALA A 73 -5.21 7.21 -1.07
CA ALA A 73 -5.47 5.81 -0.80
C ALA A 73 -5.46 5.02 -2.11
N ALA A 74 -4.86 3.83 -2.11
CA ALA A 74 -5.00 2.87 -3.18
C ALA A 74 -5.89 1.73 -2.69
N VAL A 75 -6.96 1.46 -3.43
CA VAL A 75 -8.00 0.49 -3.10
C VAL A 75 -8.28 -0.38 -4.31
N GLU A 76 -8.37 -1.68 -4.11
CA GLU A 76 -8.75 -2.60 -5.19
C GLU A 76 -10.22 -2.40 -5.58
N CYS A 77 -10.48 -2.32 -6.89
CA CYS A 77 -11.82 -2.11 -7.44
C CYS A 77 -12.56 -0.94 -6.76
N LEU A 78 -11.88 0.21 -6.62
CA LEU A 78 -12.39 1.38 -5.88
C LEU A 78 -13.78 1.82 -6.35
N GLU A 79 -14.14 1.58 -7.62
CA GLU A 79 -15.44 1.89 -8.19
C GLU A 79 -16.60 1.15 -7.53
N GLU A 80 -16.33 0.05 -6.84
CA GLU A 80 -17.35 -0.72 -6.11
C GLU A 80 -17.60 -0.19 -4.70
N PHE A 81 -16.78 0.76 -4.23
CA PHE A 81 -16.82 1.27 -2.86
C PHE A 81 -17.10 2.77 -2.80
N ALA A 82 -17.86 3.17 -1.79
CA ALA A 82 -17.86 4.54 -1.31
C ALA A 82 -16.81 4.68 -0.20
N LEU A 83 -15.89 5.63 -0.36
CA LEU A 83 -14.77 5.86 0.55
C LEU A 83 -14.93 7.18 1.28
N GLN A 84 -14.62 7.20 2.57
CA GLN A 84 -14.57 8.40 3.39
C GLN A 84 -13.29 8.41 4.22
N VAL A 85 -12.75 9.60 4.46
CA VAL A 85 -11.66 9.83 5.41
C VAL A 85 -12.12 10.88 6.42
N ASN A 86 -12.08 10.56 7.70
CA ASN A 86 -12.52 11.43 8.78
C ASN A 86 -13.92 12.01 8.53
N GLY A 87 -14.83 11.20 7.97
CA GLY A 87 -16.19 11.59 7.61
C GLY A 87 -16.35 12.36 6.30
N SER A 88 -15.26 12.77 5.66
CA SER A 88 -15.29 13.46 4.35
C SER A 88 -15.23 12.45 3.20
N PRO A 89 -16.17 12.50 2.24
CA PRO A 89 -16.18 11.58 1.12
C PRO A 89 -14.99 11.81 0.18
N LEU A 90 -14.38 10.74 -0.28
CA LEU A 90 -13.31 10.75 -1.29
C LEU A 90 -13.81 10.16 -2.60
N ARG A 91 -13.22 10.62 -3.69
CA ARG A 91 -13.47 10.14 -5.05
C ARG A 91 -12.25 9.47 -5.62
N SER A 92 -12.48 8.63 -6.64
CA SER A 92 -11.40 8.13 -7.49
C SER A 92 -10.75 9.29 -8.23
N GLU A 93 -9.42 9.31 -8.26
CA GLU A 93 -8.65 10.20 -9.13
C GLU A 93 -9.04 9.88 -10.57
N ASN A 94 -9.49 10.87 -11.35
CA ASN A 94 -9.79 10.72 -12.78
C ASN A 94 -11.15 10.16 -13.22
N SER A 95 -12.18 10.26 -12.46
CA SER A 95 -13.53 10.06 -13.01
C SER A 95 -13.86 10.95 -14.22
N ALA A 96 -13.06 11.99 -14.50
CA ALA A 96 -13.31 12.96 -15.57
C ALA A 96 -12.38 12.86 -16.80
N ALA A 97 -11.27 12.11 -16.77
CA ALA A 97 -10.22 12.20 -17.81
C ALA A 97 -9.85 10.89 -18.52
N GLY A 98 -10.50 9.78 -18.22
CA GLY A 98 -10.22 8.49 -18.89
C GLY A 98 -8.84 7.88 -18.59
N SER A 99 -8.07 8.47 -17.71
CA SER A 99 -6.77 7.96 -17.22
C SER A 99 -6.93 7.53 -15.77
N THR A 100 -7.01 6.24 -15.51
CA THR A 100 -6.98 5.71 -14.15
C THR A 100 -5.56 5.69 -13.64
N SER A 101 -5.31 6.37 -12.54
CA SER A 101 -4.10 6.21 -11.76
C SER A 101 -4.19 4.89 -10.97
N TRP A 102 -3.19 4.04 -11.06
CA TRP A 102 -3.16 2.72 -10.41
C TRP A 102 -1.88 2.55 -9.57
N PHE A 103 -1.96 1.66 -8.60
CA PHE A 103 -0.86 1.31 -7.71
C PHE A 103 -0.72 -0.22 -7.64
N LEU A 104 0.48 -0.74 -7.77
CA LEU A 104 0.82 -2.18 -7.85
C LEU A 104 0.35 -2.83 -9.15
N ASP A 105 -0.95 -2.87 -9.39
CA ASP A 105 -1.54 -3.37 -10.63
C ASP A 105 -2.79 -2.57 -11.01
N ARG A 106 -3.44 -2.98 -12.10
CA ARG A 106 -4.58 -2.23 -12.67
C ARG A 106 -5.87 -2.32 -11.86
N SER A 107 -5.97 -3.25 -10.93
CA SER A 107 -7.13 -3.39 -10.05
C SER A 107 -7.10 -2.38 -8.90
N PHE A 108 -5.90 -1.92 -8.48
CA PHE A 108 -5.74 -0.91 -7.45
C PHE A 108 -5.80 0.50 -8.03
N GLN A 109 -6.86 1.20 -7.75
CA GLN A 109 -7.07 2.58 -8.17
C GLN A 109 -6.74 3.55 -7.03
N THR A 110 -6.20 4.72 -7.37
CA THR A 110 -5.88 5.75 -6.39
C THR A 110 -6.99 6.78 -6.28
N THR A 111 -7.17 7.31 -5.07
CA THR A 111 -8.10 8.41 -4.77
C THR A 111 -7.51 9.77 -5.12
N ASP A 112 -8.35 10.80 -5.14
CA ASP A 112 -7.90 12.18 -4.99
C ASP A 112 -7.06 12.32 -3.71
N SER A 113 -6.18 13.33 -3.69
CA SER A 113 -5.39 13.64 -2.49
C SER A 113 -6.28 14.14 -1.35
N PHE A 114 -5.96 13.74 -0.13
CA PHE A 114 -6.61 14.19 1.10
C PHE A 114 -5.59 14.47 2.19
N GLY A 115 -6.01 15.24 3.20
CA GLY A 115 -5.21 15.52 4.40
C GLY A 115 -5.42 14.48 5.50
N ILE A 116 -4.37 14.19 6.24
CA ILE A 116 -4.38 13.44 7.50
C ILE A 116 -4.13 14.41 8.64
N CYS A 117 -4.95 14.34 9.69
CA CYS A 117 -4.80 15.15 10.89
C CYS A 117 -3.78 14.52 11.85
N ARG A 118 -3.16 15.35 12.68
CA ARG A 118 -2.42 14.84 13.84
C ARG A 118 -3.40 14.18 14.81
N GLY A 119 -3.07 12.98 15.27
CA GLY A 119 -3.91 12.19 16.17
C GLY A 119 -4.59 11.04 15.45
N GLU A 120 -5.78 10.67 15.90
CA GLU A 120 -6.57 9.58 15.35
C GLU A 120 -7.17 9.97 14.00
N ASN A 121 -7.08 9.07 13.04
CA ASN A 121 -7.68 9.16 11.72
C ASN A 121 -8.43 7.88 11.41
N GLN A 122 -9.45 7.98 10.56
CA GLN A 122 -10.27 6.86 10.17
C GLN A 122 -10.56 6.89 8.67
N ILE A 123 -10.39 5.75 8.02
CA ILE A 123 -10.90 5.50 6.68
C ILE A 123 -12.10 4.57 6.81
N MET A 124 -13.18 4.90 6.12
CA MET A 124 -14.35 4.06 6.02
C MET A 124 -14.63 3.69 4.56
N LEU A 125 -14.70 2.39 4.29
CA LEU A 125 -15.22 1.83 3.05
C LEU A 125 -16.65 1.36 3.26
N SER A 126 -17.47 1.52 2.25
CA SER A 126 -18.81 0.91 2.26
C SER A 126 -19.26 0.52 0.86
N CYS A 127 -19.98 -0.59 0.76
CA CYS A 127 -20.50 -1.10 -0.49
C CYS A 127 -21.78 -1.92 -0.27
N ASP A 128 -22.47 -2.21 -1.35
CA ASP A 128 -23.48 -3.27 -1.39
C ASP A 128 -22.77 -4.56 -1.79
N TYR A 129 -22.39 -5.36 -0.77
CA TYR A 129 -21.52 -6.53 -0.94
C TYR A 129 -22.15 -7.57 -1.87
N ARG A 130 -21.34 -8.11 -2.75
CA ARG A 130 -21.77 -9.10 -3.76
C ARG A 130 -20.82 -10.29 -3.81
N ASN A 131 -21.30 -11.39 -4.34
CA ASN A 131 -20.57 -12.65 -4.39
C ASN A 131 -19.19 -12.57 -5.09
N HIS A 132 -19.03 -11.69 -6.09
CA HIS A 132 -17.77 -11.53 -6.82
C HIS A 132 -16.76 -10.62 -6.14
N MET A 133 -17.17 -9.88 -5.12
CA MET A 133 -16.28 -8.90 -4.46
C MET A 133 -15.27 -9.59 -3.54
N GLU A 134 -14.05 -9.12 -3.63
CA GLU A 134 -12.99 -9.40 -2.67
C GLU A 134 -12.74 -8.18 -1.80
N LEU A 135 -12.36 -8.43 -0.57
CA LEU A 135 -11.95 -7.39 0.36
C LEU A 135 -10.44 -7.43 0.50
N GLU A 136 -9.79 -6.36 0.09
CA GLU A 136 -8.34 -6.23 0.12
C GLU A 136 -7.87 -5.12 1.04
N ASN A 137 -6.57 -5.11 1.34
CA ASN A 137 -5.96 -4.07 2.15
C ASN A 137 -6.00 -2.72 1.42
N ILE A 138 -6.16 -1.65 2.18
CA ILE A 138 -6.00 -0.28 1.69
C ILE A 138 -4.55 0.13 1.90
N TYR A 139 -3.95 0.74 0.89
CA TYR A 139 -2.61 1.30 0.98
C TYR A 139 -2.68 2.82 1.04
N LEU A 140 -1.94 3.43 1.97
CA LEU A 140 -1.75 4.87 2.02
C LEU A 140 -0.46 5.24 1.29
N LEU A 141 -0.55 6.21 0.40
CA LEU A 141 0.53 6.71 -0.43
C LEU A 141 0.80 8.16 -0.08
N GLY A 142 2.03 8.49 0.32
CA GLY A 142 2.38 9.86 0.71
C GLY A 142 3.78 9.99 1.29
N GLY A 143 4.14 11.20 1.67
CA GLY A 143 5.44 11.55 2.23
C GLY A 143 5.53 11.34 3.74
N PHE A 144 5.41 10.11 4.21
CA PHE A 144 5.47 9.75 5.64
C PHE A 144 6.28 8.48 5.87
N CYS A 145 6.72 8.27 7.10
CA CYS A 145 7.23 6.99 7.56
C CYS A 145 6.20 6.26 8.44
N VAL A 146 6.42 4.98 8.68
CA VAL A 146 5.64 4.18 9.63
C VAL A 146 6.54 3.84 10.81
N ASN A 147 6.19 4.36 11.97
CA ASN A 147 6.90 4.13 13.22
C ASN A 147 6.71 2.68 13.74
N PRO A 148 7.55 2.21 14.67
CA PRO A 148 7.42 0.87 15.26
C PRO A 148 6.07 0.61 15.93
N ASP A 149 5.43 1.64 16.48
CA ASP A 149 4.09 1.59 17.10
C ASP A 149 2.94 1.65 16.07
N ARG A 150 3.29 1.66 14.77
CA ARG A 150 2.39 1.75 13.61
C ARG A 150 1.76 3.13 13.41
N SER A 151 2.21 4.16 14.10
CA SER A 151 1.81 5.54 13.80
C SER A 151 2.51 6.05 12.54
N LEU A 152 1.88 7.03 11.87
CA LEU A 152 2.51 7.75 10.77
C LEU A 152 3.38 8.86 11.34
N GLY A 153 4.62 8.97 10.86
CA GLY A 153 5.59 9.95 11.30
C GLY A 153 6.29 10.67 10.15
N LYS A 154 7.14 11.63 10.51
CA LYS A 154 7.94 12.38 9.54
C LYS A 154 9.02 11.48 8.93
N LEU A 155 9.15 11.52 7.60
CA LEU A 155 10.27 10.90 6.93
C LEU A 155 11.60 11.46 7.47
N PRO A 156 12.59 10.63 7.76
CA PRO A 156 13.91 11.11 8.14
C PRO A 156 14.51 11.96 7.01
N ASP A 157 15.20 13.03 7.37
CA ASP A 157 15.89 13.90 6.38
C ASP A 157 17.04 13.17 5.69
N ARG A 158 17.55 12.10 6.30
CA ARG A 158 18.59 11.22 5.76
C ARG A 158 18.29 9.78 6.13
N PHE A 159 18.43 8.88 5.17
CA PHE A 159 18.35 7.44 5.42
C PHE A 159 19.74 6.88 5.68
N PRO A 160 19.92 6.03 6.69
CA PRO A 160 21.17 5.34 6.92
C PRO A 160 21.45 4.33 5.79
N CYS A 161 22.72 4.05 5.53
CA CYS A 161 23.08 2.86 4.79
C CYS A 161 22.72 1.63 5.64
N GLY A 162 21.91 0.70 5.08
CA GLY A 162 21.49 -0.50 5.78
C GLY A 162 20.00 -0.76 5.69
N ASP A 163 19.42 -1.26 6.76
CA ASP A 163 18.02 -1.68 6.82
C ASP A 163 17.07 -0.49 6.95
N TRP A 164 16.48 -0.08 5.83
CA TRP A 164 15.54 1.04 5.77
C TRP A 164 14.20 0.76 6.46
N THR A 165 13.86 -0.51 6.66
CA THR A 165 12.64 -0.88 7.38
C THR A 165 12.68 -0.38 8.82
N LYS A 166 13.88 -0.35 9.43
CA LYS A 166 14.12 0.23 10.76
C LYS A 166 14.14 1.75 10.78
N ALA A 167 14.33 2.36 9.62
CA ALA A 167 14.31 3.81 9.44
C ALA A 167 12.93 4.37 9.04
N GLY A 168 11.87 3.62 9.27
CA GLY A 168 10.49 4.05 9.00
C GLY A 168 9.93 3.69 7.63
N LEU A 169 10.70 2.99 6.77
CA LEU A 169 10.24 2.52 5.47
C LEU A 169 9.77 1.05 5.49
N LYS A 170 9.17 0.61 6.59
CA LYS A 170 8.77 -0.78 6.81
C LYS A 170 7.84 -1.34 5.72
N HIS A 171 6.97 -0.50 5.19
CA HIS A 171 5.98 -0.89 4.17
C HIS A 171 6.24 -0.21 2.82
N TYR A 172 7.42 0.39 2.64
CA TYR A 172 7.77 1.03 1.39
C TYR A 172 8.02 0.00 0.29
N CYS A 173 7.32 0.16 -0.82
CA CYS A 173 7.50 -0.64 -2.03
C CYS A 173 7.91 0.31 -3.17
N GLY A 174 9.18 0.27 -3.56
CA GLY A 174 9.69 1.15 -4.60
C GLY A 174 11.21 1.20 -4.65
N SER A 175 11.74 2.19 -5.36
CA SER A 175 13.18 2.40 -5.52
C SER A 175 13.66 3.53 -4.64
N VAL A 176 14.84 3.37 -4.04
CA VAL A 176 15.53 4.41 -3.29
C VAL A 176 16.82 4.77 -4.02
N SER A 177 17.05 6.06 -4.23
CA SER A 177 18.29 6.56 -4.81
C SER A 177 19.16 7.19 -3.73
N MET A 178 20.40 6.73 -3.63
CA MET A 178 21.42 7.34 -2.78
C MET A 178 22.42 8.09 -3.67
N ILE A 179 22.58 9.38 -3.41
CA ILE A 179 23.50 10.25 -4.17
C ILE A 179 24.64 10.65 -3.24
N MET A 180 25.86 10.38 -3.67
CA MET A 180 27.08 10.78 -2.97
C MET A 180 28.00 11.52 -3.94
N GLU A 181 28.56 12.62 -3.50
CA GLU A 181 29.61 13.34 -4.23
C GLU A 181 30.95 13.03 -3.60
N TYR A 182 31.89 12.62 -4.43
CA TYR A 182 33.25 12.32 -3.99
C TYR A 182 34.29 12.91 -4.96
N CYS A 183 35.18 13.73 -4.44
CA CYS A 183 36.31 14.27 -5.21
C CYS A 183 37.56 13.42 -4.96
N TRP A 184 38.00 12.72 -5.98
CA TRP A 184 39.24 11.99 -5.93
C TRP A 184 40.43 12.92 -6.17
N THR A 185 41.34 13.02 -5.20
CA THR A 185 42.53 13.84 -5.26
C THR A 185 43.87 13.02 -5.23
N GLY A 186 43.75 11.70 -5.27
CA GLY A 186 44.90 10.80 -5.20
C GLY A 186 45.56 10.58 -6.56
N GLU A 187 46.82 10.13 -6.54
CA GLU A 187 47.59 9.81 -7.74
C GLU A 187 47.29 8.43 -8.33
N ASN A 188 46.60 7.56 -7.58
CA ASN A 188 46.28 6.22 -8.05
C ASN A 188 45.12 6.27 -9.08
N PRO A 189 45.32 5.77 -10.31
CA PRO A 189 44.31 5.78 -11.35
C PRO A 189 43.18 4.77 -11.11
N GLN A 190 43.34 3.83 -10.17
CA GLN A 190 42.32 2.82 -9.85
C GLN A 190 41.65 3.14 -8.52
N VAL A 191 40.31 3.25 -8.58
CA VAL A 191 39.45 3.46 -7.41
C VAL A 191 38.48 2.30 -7.32
N TYR A 192 38.38 1.69 -6.14
CA TYR A 192 37.45 0.64 -5.86
C TYR A 192 36.30 1.16 -5.03
N LEU A 193 35.05 0.90 -5.48
CA LEU A 193 33.84 1.18 -4.72
C LEU A 193 33.33 -0.14 -4.11
N THR A 194 33.43 -0.23 -2.79
CA THR A 194 32.83 -1.35 -2.06
C THR A 194 31.42 -0.97 -1.64
N LEU A 195 30.45 -1.73 -2.12
CA LEU A 195 29.04 -1.55 -1.78
C LEU A 195 28.68 -2.35 -0.54
N PRO A 196 27.89 -1.79 0.38
CA PRO A 196 27.39 -2.56 1.51
C PRO A 196 26.44 -3.67 1.02
N PRO A 197 26.23 -4.72 1.82
CA PRO A 197 25.18 -5.70 1.54
C PRO A 197 23.85 -5.00 1.30
N ALA A 198 23.19 -5.34 0.20
CA ALA A 198 21.89 -4.80 -0.14
C ALA A 198 20.91 -5.94 -0.36
N GLU A 199 19.76 -5.89 0.31
CA GLU A 199 18.66 -6.84 0.15
C GLU A 199 17.59 -6.22 -0.76
N GLY A 200 17.93 -6.03 -2.02
CA GLY A 200 17.02 -5.52 -3.04
C GLY A 200 16.94 -6.46 -4.23
N VAL A 201 15.99 -6.29 -5.12
CA VAL A 201 15.88 -7.08 -6.35
C VAL A 201 17.08 -6.82 -7.27
N CYS A 202 17.49 -5.57 -7.39
CA CYS A 202 18.70 -5.18 -8.11
C CYS A 202 19.24 -3.85 -7.59
N LEU A 203 20.52 -3.61 -7.83
CA LEU A 203 21.19 -2.35 -7.59
C LEU A 203 21.55 -1.71 -8.93
N LYS A 204 21.10 -0.48 -9.13
CA LYS A 204 21.49 0.34 -10.26
C LYS A 204 22.56 1.32 -9.80
N LEU A 205 23.78 1.12 -10.27
CA LEU A 205 24.91 1.99 -9.97
C LEU A 205 25.16 2.94 -11.13
N ARG A 206 25.26 4.23 -10.83
CA ARG A 206 25.67 5.25 -11.80
C ARG A 206 26.89 5.97 -11.26
N ILE A 207 27.99 5.91 -11.99
CA ILE A 207 29.21 6.66 -11.68
C ILE A 207 29.45 7.62 -12.84
N ASN A 208 29.35 8.91 -12.59
CA ASN A 208 29.35 9.95 -13.63
C ASN A 208 28.29 9.68 -14.70
N GLN A 209 28.71 9.28 -15.90
CA GLN A 209 27.83 8.97 -17.03
C GLN A 209 27.66 7.46 -17.30
N GLU A 210 28.44 6.64 -16.60
CA GLU A 210 28.37 5.20 -16.75
C GLU A 210 27.33 4.59 -15.80
N GLU A 211 26.57 3.63 -16.30
CA GLU A 211 25.52 2.95 -15.57
C GLU A 211 25.73 1.44 -15.62
N LYS A 212 25.54 0.78 -14.49
CA LYS A 212 25.59 -0.66 -14.36
C LYS A 212 24.47 -1.17 -13.48
N ILE A 213 23.87 -2.29 -13.88
CA ILE A 213 22.83 -2.97 -13.10
C ILE A 213 23.47 -4.22 -12.51
N LEU A 214 23.34 -4.36 -11.19
CA LEU A 214 23.84 -5.48 -10.42
C LEU A 214 22.64 -6.19 -9.76
N PHE A 215 22.55 -7.49 -9.95
CA PHE A 215 21.62 -8.31 -9.18
C PHE A 215 22.27 -8.72 -7.85
N THR A 216 21.49 -8.83 -6.80
CA THR A 216 21.93 -8.85 -5.41
C THR A 216 22.93 -9.94 -5.02
N ASP A 217 23.05 -11.03 -5.79
CA ASP A 217 23.94 -12.13 -5.49
C ASP A 217 25.17 -12.22 -6.42
N PHE A 218 25.33 -11.29 -7.35
CA PHE A 218 26.39 -11.34 -8.35
C PHE A 218 27.27 -10.10 -8.34
N HIS A 219 28.56 -10.32 -8.07
CA HIS A 219 29.68 -9.40 -8.26
C HIS A 219 29.54 -8.01 -7.63
N ARG A 220 29.99 -7.94 -6.40
CA ARG A 220 30.05 -6.69 -5.62
C ARG A 220 31.30 -5.87 -5.88
N ASP A 221 32.26 -6.40 -6.62
CA ASP A 221 33.50 -5.73 -6.93
C ASP A 221 33.44 -5.05 -8.30
N PHE A 222 33.72 -3.76 -8.29
CA PHE A 222 33.88 -2.95 -9.49
C PHE A 222 35.36 -2.68 -9.69
N PRO A 223 35.96 -3.02 -10.82
CA PRO A 223 37.29 -2.55 -11.14
C PRO A 223 37.30 -1.06 -11.47
#